data_a719fdfefd104f459b6f45676300d088
#
_entry.id   a719fdfefd104f459b6f45676300d088
#
_cell.length_a   1.000
_cell.length_b   1.000
_cell.length_c   1.000
_cell.angle_alpha   90.00
_cell.angle_beta   90.00
_cell.angle_gamma   90.00
#
_symmetry.space_group_name_H-M   'P 1'
#
loop_
_entity.id
_entity.type
_entity.pdbx_description
1 polymer ?
#
loop_
_entity_poly.entity_id
_entity_poly.type
_entity_poly.pdbx_seq_one_letter_code
_entity_poly.pdbx_strand_id
1 'polypeptide(L)'
;MMNIGFDAKRAFFNRSGLGNYSRSTLRLLSQYHPENNYFMFTAKVNYEIFQPSANLQLVTPENRLYQSASGLWRSWGINRQIQDHKINIYHGLSNELPAGIQKTGVKTVVTIHDLIFLRYPEYYPYIDRKVYLLK
;
A
#
# COMPACT_ATOMS: atom_id res chain seq x y z
N MET A 1 2.43 -19.71 8.70
CA MET A 1 3.04 -18.37 8.88
C MET A 1 3.35 -17.78 7.51
N MET A 2 2.83 -16.61 7.20
CA MET A 2 3.00 -15.93 5.90
C MET A 2 3.57 -14.53 6.13
N ASN A 3 4.33 -14.04 5.15
CA ASN A 3 4.77 -12.65 5.07
C ASN A 3 3.77 -11.87 4.23
N ILE A 4 3.05 -10.93 4.83
CA ILE A 4 2.00 -10.15 4.19
C ILE A 4 2.42 -8.68 4.12
N GLY A 5 2.53 -8.15 2.91
CA GLY A 5 2.89 -6.76 2.65
C GLY A 5 1.68 -5.89 2.36
N PHE A 6 1.70 -4.63 2.79
CA PHE A 6 0.62 -3.66 2.55
C PHE A 6 1.15 -2.33 2.04
N ASP A 7 0.47 -1.72 1.07
CA ASP A 7 0.65 -0.29 0.81
C ASP A 7 0.06 0.50 1.99
N ALA A 8 0.92 1.01 2.87
CA ALA A 8 0.51 1.68 4.09
C ALA A 8 0.46 3.21 3.98
N LYS A 9 0.65 3.81 2.80
CA LYS A 9 0.62 5.27 2.63
C LYS A 9 -0.65 5.90 3.21
N ARG A 10 -1.82 5.32 2.93
CA ARG A 10 -3.09 5.86 3.40
C ARG A 10 -3.26 5.73 4.92
N ALA A 11 -2.71 4.70 5.54
CA ALA A 11 -2.74 4.55 6.99
C ALA A 11 -2.07 5.73 7.71
N PHE A 12 -0.95 6.23 7.18
CA PHE A 12 -0.16 7.30 7.78
C PHE A 12 -0.58 8.72 7.37
N PHE A 13 -1.22 8.91 6.20
CA PHE A 13 -1.45 10.25 5.65
C PHE A 13 -2.90 10.58 5.32
N ASN A 14 -3.84 9.66 5.50
CA ASN A 14 -5.23 9.90 5.20
C ASN A 14 -6.09 9.85 6.46
N ARG A 15 -6.82 10.94 6.74
CA ARG A 15 -7.72 11.06 7.90
C ARG A 15 -9.17 10.68 7.59
N SER A 16 -9.49 10.40 6.32
CA SER A 16 -10.83 10.01 5.87
C SER A 16 -11.06 8.49 5.90
N GLY A 17 -12.15 8.03 5.31
CA GLY A 17 -12.53 6.61 5.23
C GLY A 17 -11.44 5.68 4.71
N LEU A 18 -10.68 6.10 3.69
CA LEU A 18 -9.57 5.30 3.13
C LEU A 18 -8.48 5.03 4.18
N GLY A 19 -8.12 6.05 4.96
CA GLY A 19 -7.15 5.90 6.05
C GLY A 19 -7.69 5.06 7.18
N ASN A 20 -8.96 5.24 7.57
CA ASN A 20 -9.61 4.43 8.60
C ASN A 20 -9.66 2.96 8.19
N TYR A 21 -10.05 2.66 6.96
CA TYR A 21 -10.03 1.30 6.41
C TYR A 21 -8.63 0.70 6.49
N SER A 22 -7.62 1.42 6.01
CA SER A 22 -6.22 0.93 6.01
C SER A 22 -5.74 0.61 7.43
N ARG A 23 -5.95 1.52 8.39
CA ARG A 23 -5.57 1.31 9.80
C ARG A 23 -6.32 0.15 10.44
N SER A 24 -7.63 0.06 10.20
CA SER A 24 -8.45 -1.04 10.74
C SER A 24 -8.02 -2.39 10.19
N THR A 25 -7.78 -2.49 8.88
CA THR A 25 -7.29 -3.73 8.25
C THR A 25 -5.96 -4.18 8.86
N LEU A 26 -4.99 -3.27 8.99
CA LEU A 26 -3.69 -3.57 9.60
C LEU A 26 -3.83 -4.04 11.06
N ARG A 27 -4.61 -3.31 11.87
CA ARG A 27 -4.82 -3.65 13.29
C ARG A 27 -5.52 -4.98 13.46
N LEU A 28 -6.63 -5.19 12.76
CA LEU A 28 -7.45 -6.41 12.89
C LEU A 28 -6.68 -7.65 12.45
N LEU A 29 -5.99 -7.59 11.30
CA LEU A 29 -5.19 -8.73 10.84
C LEU A 29 -4.06 -9.05 11.81
N SER A 30 -3.33 -8.05 12.29
CA SER A 30 -2.24 -8.28 13.24
C SER A 30 -2.71 -8.75 14.62
N GLN A 31 -3.95 -8.41 15.01
CA GLN A 31 -4.55 -8.82 16.27
C GLN A 31 -5.13 -10.24 16.22
N TYR A 32 -5.88 -10.56 15.14
CA TYR A 32 -6.60 -11.83 15.05
C TYR A 32 -5.81 -12.95 14.38
N HIS A 33 -4.72 -12.60 13.67
CA HIS A 33 -3.83 -13.54 13.00
C HIS A 33 -2.37 -13.28 13.34
N PRO A 34 -2.00 -13.26 14.64
CA PRO A 34 -0.65 -12.92 15.10
C PRO A 34 0.44 -13.90 14.65
N GLU A 35 0.04 -15.06 14.12
CA GLU A 35 0.95 -16.07 13.56
C GLU A 35 1.64 -15.63 12.27
N ASN A 36 1.18 -14.54 11.61
CA ASN A 36 1.73 -14.04 10.37
C ASN A 36 2.65 -12.83 10.61
N ASN A 37 3.56 -12.59 9.68
CA ASN A 37 4.41 -11.40 9.66
C ASN A 37 3.76 -10.33 8.76
N TYR A 38 3.70 -9.11 9.25
CA TYR A 38 3.05 -8.00 8.56
C TYR A 38 4.05 -6.89 8.25
N PHE A 39 4.11 -6.49 6.97
CA PHE A 39 5.06 -5.49 6.46
C PHE A 39 4.29 -4.30 5.89
N MET A 40 4.54 -3.12 6.43
CA MET A 40 3.93 -1.87 6.01
C MET A 40 4.88 -1.09 5.10
N PHE A 41 4.62 -1.10 3.81
CA PHE A 41 5.40 -0.36 2.82
C PHE A 41 4.91 1.09 2.73
N THR A 42 5.75 2.04 3.11
CA THR A 42 5.47 3.47 2.97
C THR A 42 6.76 4.27 2.86
N ALA A 43 6.78 5.32 2.04
CA ALA A 43 7.96 6.16 1.88
C ALA A 43 8.18 7.12 3.06
N LYS A 44 7.12 7.44 3.80
CA LYS A 44 7.15 8.35 4.96
C LYS A 44 6.19 7.85 6.01
N VAL A 45 6.38 8.28 7.25
CA VAL A 45 5.51 7.96 8.38
C VAL A 45 4.98 9.25 9.03
N ASN A 46 3.79 9.16 9.60
CA ASN A 46 3.22 10.18 10.47
C ASN A 46 2.59 9.49 11.68
N TYR A 47 3.32 9.44 12.78
CA TYR A 47 2.90 8.78 14.02
C TYR A 47 1.79 9.53 14.78
N GLU A 48 1.50 10.78 14.43
CA GLU A 48 0.32 11.49 14.97
C GLU A 48 -0.98 10.91 14.42
N ILE A 49 -0.95 10.34 13.21
CA ILE A 49 -2.13 9.75 12.56
C ILE A 49 -2.23 8.25 12.85
N PHE A 50 -1.11 7.54 12.80
CA PHE A 50 -1.09 6.09 12.99
C PHE A 50 0.14 5.63 13.77
N GLN A 51 -0.12 4.99 14.91
CA GLN A 51 0.88 4.30 15.71
C GLN A 51 0.65 2.79 15.54
N PRO A 52 1.51 2.10 14.76
CA PRO A 52 1.38 0.67 14.54
C PRO A 52 1.74 -0.12 15.79
N SER A 53 1.13 -1.29 15.97
CA SER A 53 1.52 -2.26 16.98
C SER A 53 2.90 -2.87 16.66
N ALA A 54 3.56 -3.42 17.68
CA ALA A 54 4.95 -3.92 17.58
C ALA A 54 5.15 -5.05 16.54
N ASN A 55 4.09 -5.78 16.19
CA ASN A 55 4.11 -6.84 15.18
C ASN A 55 3.90 -6.34 13.73
N LEU A 56 3.73 -5.04 13.53
CA LEU A 56 3.64 -4.40 12.23
C LEU A 56 5.00 -3.79 11.85
N GLN A 57 5.74 -4.46 10.97
CA GLN A 57 7.08 -4.05 10.55
C GLN A 57 7.00 -2.95 9.49
N LEU A 58 7.77 -1.88 9.68
CA LEU A 58 7.84 -0.77 8.73
C LEU A 58 8.91 -1.04 7.67
N VAL A 59 8.55 -0.85 6.39
CA VAL A 59 9.49 -0.91 5.26
C VAL A 59 9.46 0.42 4.53
N THR A 60 10.61 1.09 4.50
CA THR A 60 10.80 2.39 3.86
C THR A 60 11.85 2.30 2.74
N PRO A 61 11.92 3.28 1.82
CA PRO A 61 12.98 3.31 0.81
C PRO A 61 14.37 3.38 1.44
N GLU A 62 15.26 2.48 1.06
CA GLU A 62 16.67 2.46 1.51
C GLU A 62 17.51 3.53 0.79
N ASN A 63 17.17 3.83 -0.47
CA ASN A 63 17.91 4.76 -1.30
C ASN A 63 17.40 6.19 -1.11
N ARG A 64 18.31 7.16 -0.92
CA ARG A 64 18.00 8.60 -0.81
C ARG A 64 17.21 9.15 -2.00
N LEU A 65 17.46 8.65 -3.22
CA LEU A 65 16.71 9.05 -4.41
C LEU A 65 15.22 8.67 -4.29
N TYR A 66 14.94 7.47 -3.79
CA TYR A 66 13.56 7.02 -3.56
C TYR A 66 12.89 7.70 -2.36
N GLN A 67 13.66 8.16 -1.37
CA GLN A 67 13.12 8.97 -0.27
C GLN A 67 12.58 10.31 -0.78
N SER A 68 13.30 10.94 -1.74
CA SER A 68 12.89 12.19 -2.39
C SER A 68 11.77 11.97 -3.42
N ALA A 69 11.84 10.88 -4.18
CA ALA A 69 10.89 10.51 -5.24
C ALA A 69 9.98 9.36 -4.80
N SER A 70 9.22 9.58 -3.74
CA SER A 70 8.37 8.56 -3.10
C SER A 70 7.35 7.90 -4.04
N GLY A 71 6.87 8.62 -5.04
CA GLY A 71 5.98 8.08 -6.08
C GLY A 71 6.67 7.04 -6.96
N LEU A 72 7.92 7.27 -7.35
CA LEU A 72 8.70 6.32 -8.15
C LEU A 72 8.99 5.05 -7.36
N TRP A 73 9.34 5.18 -6.07
CA TRP A 73 9.54 4.01 -5.22
C TRP A 73 8.27 3.16 -5.11
N ARG A 74 7.12 3.77 -4.85
CA ARG A 74 5.83 3.05 -4.78
C ARG A 74 5.45 2.38 -6.10
N SER A 75 5.82 2.99 -7.23
CA SER A 75 5.47 2.46 -8.54
C SER A 75 6.38 1.32 -9.00
N TRP A 76 7.68 1.37 -8.70
CA TRP A 76 8.65 0.39 -9.21
C TRP A 76 9.68 -0.10 -8.17
N GLY A 77 10.23 0.81 -7.37
CA GLY A 77 11.31 0.51 -6.44
C GLY A 77 10.94 -0.49 -5.34
N ILE A 78 9.68 -0.52 -4.96
CA ILE A 78 9.12 -1.39 -3.93
C ILE A 78 9.21 -2.88 -4.29
N ASN A 79 9.20 -3.24 -5.58
CA ASN A 79 9.19 -4.63 -6.05
C ASN A 79 10.41 -5.42 -5.55
N ARG A 80 11.59 -4.78 -5.50
CA ARG A 80 12.80 -5.39 -4.96
C ARG A 80 12.64 -5.71 -3.48
N GLN A 81 12.16 -4.75 -2.68
CA GLN A 81 11.98 -4.97 -1.24
C GLN A 81 10.87 -6.01 -0.96
N ILE A 82 9.84 -6.12 -1.82
CA ILE A 82 8.85 -7.20 -1.75
C ILE A 82 9.53 -8.57 -1.86
N GLN A 83 10.50 -8.72 -2.78
CA GLN A 83 11.27 -9.96 -2.94
C GLN A 83 12.24 -10.17 -1.77
N ASP A 84 12.99 -9.15 -1.36
CA ASP A 84 13.97 -9.21 -0.26
C ASP A 84 13.31 -9.64 1.06
N HIS A 85 12.10 -9.14 1.35
CA HIS A 85 11.31 -9.54 2.52
C HIS A 85 10.50 -10.83 2.31
N LYS A 86 10.65 -11.51 1.17
CA LYS A 86 9.95 -12.77 0.84
C LYS A 86 8.44 -12.67 1.06
N ILE A 87 7.85 -11.58 0.60
CA ILE A 87 6.41 -11.36 0.75
C ILE A 87 5.63 -12.41 -0.03
N ASN A 88 4.70 -13.09 0.63
CA ASN A 88 3.82 -14.10 0.02
C ASN A 88 2.59 -13.48 -0.62
N ILE A 89 2.01 -12.47 0.05
CA ILE A 89 0.83 -11.73 -0.41
C ILE A 89 1.11 -10.24 -0.24
N TYR A 90 0.88 -9.45 -1.30
CA TYR A 90 0.92 -7.99 -1.24
C TYR A 90 -0.47 -7.41 -1.44
N HIS A 91 -0.91 -6.57 -0.50
CA HIS A 91 -2.23 -5.95 -0.53
C HIS A 91 -2.15 -4.45 -0.76
N GLY A 92 -2.61 -4.01 -1.93
CA GLY A 92 -2.88 -2.61 -2.24
C GLY A 92 -4.18 -2.16 -1.57
N LEU A 93 -4.08 -1.41 -0.49
CA LEU A 93 -5.21 -1.00 0.34
C LEU A 93 -6.08 0.10 -0.28
N SER A 94 -5.66 0.72 -1.37
CA SER A 94 -6.43 1.80 -2.02
C SER A 94 -6.18 1.88 -3.53
N ASN A 95 -6.89 1.10 -4.28
CA ASN A 95 -7.00 1.12 -5.75
C ASN A 95 -5.68 0.94 -6.53
N GLU A 96 -4.55 0.68 -5.88
CA GLU A 96 -3.24 0.69 -6.53
C GLU A 96 -2.41 -0.55 -6.18
N LEU A 97 -1.69 -1.06 -7.19
CA LEU A 97 -0.61 -2.02 -7.05
C LEU A 97 0.67 -1.46 -7.70
N PRO A 98 1.86 -1.84 -7.24
CA PRO A 98 3.12 -1.46 -7.89
C PRO A 98 3.18 -1.96 -9.34
N ALA A 99 3.68 -1.12 -10.25
CA ALA A 99 3.86 -1.51 -11.64
C ALA A 99 4.87 -2.66 -11.74
N GLY A 100 4.53 -3.68 -12.53
CA GLY A 100 5.39 -4.85 -12.72
C GLY A 100 5.44 -5.82 -11.53
N ILE A 101 4.58 -5.67 -10.52
CA ILE A 101 4.55 -6.56 -9.35
C ILE A 101 4.32 -8.03 -9.74
N GLN A 102 3.61 -8.29 -10.83
CA GLN A 102 3.40 -9.63 -11.37
C GLN A 102 4.71 -10.35 -11.73
N LYS A 103 5.79 -9.60 -11.99
CA LYS A 103 7.12 -10.18 -12.27
C LYS A 103 7.84 -10.67 -11.02
N THR A 104 7.36 -10.29 -9.84
CA THR A 104 7.95 -10.74 -8.56
C THR A 104 7.49 -12.12 -8.14
N GLY A 105 6.41 -12.64 -8.72
CA GLY A 105 5.77 -13.91 -8.33
C GLY A 105 4.93 -13.81 -7.05
N VAL A 106 4.83 -12.63 -6.42
CA VAL A 106 4.00 -12.42 -5.23
C VAL A 106 2.51 -12.49 -5.58
N LYS A 107 1.70 -13.09 -4.72
CA LYS A 107 0.24 -13.03 -4.83
C LYS A 107 -0.23 -11.63 -4.46
N THR A 108 -1.19 -11.09 -5.22
CA THR A 108 -1.67 -9.73 -5.01
C THR A 108 -3.15 -9.68 -4.67
N VAL A 109 -3.49 -8.75 -3.78
CA VAL A 109 -4.85 -8.34 -3.46
C VAL A 109 -4.93 -6.83 -3.66
N VAL A 110 -6.01 -6.33 -4.21
CA VAL A 110 -6.28 -4.89 -4.28
C VAL A 110 -7.67 -4.59 -3.78
N THR A 111 -7.81 -3.60 -2.91
CA THR A 111 -9.12 -3.09 -2.49
C THR A 111 -9.49 -1.90 -3.37
N ILE A 112 -10.59 -2.04 -4.11
CA ILE A 112 -11.19 -0.97 -4.90
C ILE A 112 -12.35 -0.40 -4.08
N HIS A 113 -12.22 0.86 -3.64
CA HIS A 113 -13.20 1.49 -2.76
C HIS A 113 -14.44 1.98 -3.51
N ASP A 114 -14.25 2.47 -4.73
CA ASP A 114 -15.33 2.89 -5.61
C ASP A 114 -14.91 2.86 -7.08
N LEU A 115 -15.88 2.95 -7.95
CA LEU A 115 -15.71 3.05 -9.41
C LEU A 115 -16.42 4.30 -9.96
N ILE A 116 -16.54 5.36 -9.14
CA ILE A 116 -17.25 6.59 -9.50
C ILE A 116 -16.63 7.21 -10.75
N PHE A 117 -15.30 7.22 -10.87
CA PHE A 117 -14.56 7.74 -12.02
C PHE A 117 -14.90 7.04 -13.36
N LEU A 118 -15.36 5.78 -13.30
CA LEU A 118 -15.84 5.03 -14.48
C LEU A 118 -17.31 5.35 -14.79
N ARG A 119 -18.15 5.42 -13.73
CA ARG A 119 -19.60 5.58 -13.88
C ARG A 119 -20.01 7.03 -14.15
N TYR A 120 -19.27 7.98 -13.59
CA TYR A 120 -19.52 9.42 -13.68
C TYR A 120 -18.24 10.16 -14.07
N PRO A 121 -17.75 9.93 -15.30
CA PRO A 121 -16.48 10.49 -15.77
C PRO A 121 -16.45 12.03 -15.81
N GLU A 122 -17.61 12.68 -15.89
CA GLU A 122 -17.76 14.13 -15.90
C GLU A 122 -17.33 14.81 -14.60
N TYR A 123 -17.30 14.09 -13.46
CA TYR A 123 -16.85 14.63 -12.17
C TYR A 123 -15.33 14.57 -11.96
N TYR A 124 -14.61 13.98 -12.93
CA TYR A 124 -13.16 13.81 -12.82
C TYR A 124 -12.43 14.46 -14.00
N PRO A 125 -11.35 15.23 -13.76
CA PRO A 125 -10.48 15.72 -14.81
C PRO A 125 -9.96 14.57 -15.68
N TYR A 126 -9.83 14.81 -16.98
CA TYR A 126 -9.43 13.78 -17.95
C TYR A 126 -8.09 13.09 -17.58
N ILE A 127 -7.14 13.87 -17.03
CA ILE A 127 -5.83 13.34 -16.62
C ILE A 127 -5.98 12.37 -15.45
N ASP A 128 -6.79 12.72 -14.44
CA ASP A 128 -7.02 11.89 -13.27
C ASP A 128 -7.68 10.55 -13.65
N ARG A 129 -8.64 10.60 -14.57
CA ARG A 129 -9.27 9.38 -15.10
C ARG A 129 -8.28 8.45 -15.77
N LYS A 130 -7.36 8.97 -16.61
CA LYS A 130 -6.29 8.16 -17.22
C LYS A 130 -5.37 7.55 -16.17
N VAL A 131 -5.01 8.30 -15.15
CA VAL A 131 -4.18 7.79 -14.05
C VAL A 131 -4.88 6.67 -13.28
N TYR A 132 -6.19 6.80 -13.02
CA TYR A 132 -6.97 5.73 -12.36
C TYR A 132 -7.11 4.47 -13.22
N LEU A 133 -7.20 4.61 -14.54
CA LEU A 133 -7.29 3.47 -15.47
C LEU A 133 -5.96 2.73 -15.68
N LEU A 134 -4.83 3.39 -15.42
CA LEU A 134 -3.48 2.83 -15.60
C LEU A 134 -2.91 2.14 -14.36
N LYS A 135 -3.58 2.27 -13.23
CA LYS A 135 -3.17 1.72 -11.92
C LYS A 135 -3.99 0.54 -11.49
#